data_dc5756e59e515e846f0989deb0068c74
#
_entry.id   dc5756e59e515e846f0989deb0068c74
#
_cell.length_a   1.000
_cell.length_b   1.000
_cell.length_c   1.000
_cell.angle_alpha   90.00
_cell.angle_beta   90.00
_cell.angle_gamma   90.00
#
_symmetry.space_group_name_H-M   'P 1'
#
loop_
_entity.id
_entity.type
_entity.pdbx_description
1 polymer ?
#
loop_
_entity_poly.entity_id
_entity_poly.type
_entity_poly.pdbx_seq_one_letter_code
_entity_poly.pdbx_strand_id
1 'polypeptide(L)'
;MAGTPPSTKRMKSRGVKSSGKLEGWFAGDTNLISKYLLETSRKNVNTPKVVSFSWMKQQKLDSVRSVLKEQKLKRFLKITWNIYPDLVKVFYTNLTYDGDSLISHVKCVDMVITNEVWSAVTGLKSSGLRINRGNLGIVEDFNKIQFYKSCLKNPHYKVRNFSVGGLKLDERLVAFIVSWILTPRGSNHSTLSEEDLPMIYCIMNKVKINWIHTIKEHMRKAMRFCDFHYPYAILISKFLHYFEVDIEGELAEVIKPSNEINSGSLSKMRFTKIGGRWVSKYGGTIEGNEAEEAAMQDDPAAGPQKGMYHDINMEERMPSMSSFEMQMLNRMDTFADNQRNLYDICESRFTNMDTRFSTLDEQIEEVQRQILELQFQREDSPSF
;
A
#
# COMPACT_ATOMS: atom_id res chain seq x y z
N MET A 1 -5.13 -18.64 -54.77
CA MET A 1 -4.49 -17.99 -53.61
C MET A 1 -5.43 -18.00 -52.45
N ALA A 2 -5.20 -18.86 -51.48
CA ALA A 2 -6.08 -19.07 -50.32
C ALA A 2 -5.63 -18.14 -49.19
N GLY A 3 -6.54 -17.27 -48.75
CA GLY A 3 -6.29 -16.37 -47.63
C GLY A 3 -6.39 -17.07 -46.29
N THR A 4 -5.38 -16.87 -45.48
CA THR A 4 -5.28 -17.36 -44.08
C THR A 4 -6.31 -16.63 -43.20
N PRO A 5 -7.09 -17.32 -42.34
CA PRO A 5 -8.04 -16.66 -41.44
C PRO A 5 -7.33 -15.99 -40.28
N PRO A 6 -7.91 -14.88 -39.71
CA PRO A 6 -7.27 -14.14 -38.63
C PRO A 6 -7.27 -14.93 -37.32
N SER A 7 -6.12 -14.93 -36.65
CA SER A 7 -5.89 -15.53 -35.34
C SER A 7 -6.73 -14.82 -34.25
N THR A 8 -7.75 -15.48 -33.76
CA THR A 8 -8.53 -15.06 -32.58
C THR A 8 -7.65 -15.14 -31.33
N LYS A 9 -7.31 -14.00 -30.75
CA LYS A 9 -6.71 -13.90 -29.42
C LYS A 9 -7.65 -14.48 -28.38
N ARG A 10 -7.35 -15.67 -27.91
CA ARG A 10 -8.04 -16.35 -26.82
C ARG A 10 -7.87 -15.53 -25.53
N MET A 11 -8.92 -14.82 -25.11
CA MET A 11 -9.00 -14.27 -23.75
C MET A 11 -8.87 -15.43 -22.78
N LYS A 12 -7.79 -15.44 -21.98
CA LYS A 12 -7.67 -16.38 -20.87
C LYS A 12 -8.77 -16.04 -19.86
N SER A 13 -9.84 -16.82 -19.86
CA SER A 13 -10.79 -16.83 -18.74
C SER A 13 -10.01 -17.18 -17.47
N ARG A 14 -10.13 -16.37 -16.42
CA ARG A 14 -9.73 -16.78 -15.06
C ARG A 14 -10.63 -17.96 -14.69
N GLY A 15 -10.16 -19.17 -14.93
CA GLY A 15 -10.88 -20.39 -14.59
C GLY A 15 -11.18 -20.41 -13.08
N VAL A 16 -12.39 -20.84 -12.74
CA VAL A 16 -12.76 -21.21 -11.36
C VAL A 16 -11.73 -22.25 -10.91
N LYS A 17 -11.02 -21.99 -9.81
CA LYS A 17 -10.03 -22.91 -9.28
C LYS A 17 -10.74 -24.21 -8.89
N SER A 18 -10.20 -25.35 -9.27
CA SER A 18 -10.80 -26.65 -8.98
C SER A 18 -10.98 -26.83 -7.47
N SER A 19 -12.09 -27.43 -7.04
CA SER A 19 -12.42 -27.70 -5.62
C SER A 19 -11.26 -28.37 -4.88
N GLY A 20 -10.63 -29.39 -5.49
CA GLY A 20 -9.52 -30.11 -4.88
C GLY A 20 -8.27 -29.24 -4.59
N LYS A 21 -8.04 -28.16 -5.35
CA LYS A 21 -6.93 -27.24 -5.05
C LYS A 21 -7.21 -26.39 -3.81
N LEU A 22 -8.44 -25.93 -3.62
CA LEU A 22 -8.86 -25.20 -2.44
C LEU A 22 -8.83 -26.09 -1.19
N GLU A 23 -9.29 -27.31 -1.30
CA GLU A 23 -9.22 -28.30 -0.20
C GLU A 23 -7.77 -28.52 0.23
N GLY A 24 -6.82 -28.64 -0.69
CA GLY A 24 -5.40 -28.77 -0.38
C GLY A 24 -4.79 -27.52 0.27
N TRP A 25 -5.25 -26.31 -0.12
CA TRP A 25 -4.73 -25.06 0.47
C TRP A 25 -5.18 -24.82 1.92
N PHE A 26 -6.38 -25.28 2.27
CA PHE A 26 -7.03 -25.04 3.57
C PHE A 26 -7.23 -26.31 4.41
N ALA A 27 -6.55 -27.42 4.05
CA ALA A 27 -6.68 -28.71 4.73
C ALA A 27 -8.15 -29.18 4.89
N GLY A 28 -9.00 -28.84 3.92
CA GLY A 28 -10.42 -29.21 3.90
C GLY A 28 -11.30 -28.32 4.79
N ASP A 29 -10.79 -27.26 5.43
CA ASP A 29 -11.62 -26.33 6.22
C ASP A 29 -12.56 -25.52 5.34
N THR A 30 -13.84 -25.90 5.35
CA THR A 30 -14.90 -25.29 4.53
C THR A 30 -15.19 -23.83 4.91
N ASN A 31 -14.98 -23.42 6.16
CA ASN A 31 -15.17 -22.06 6.63
C ASN A 31 -14.09 -21.15 6.06
N LEU A 32 -12.83 -21.59 6.07
CA LEU A 32 -11.71 -20.87 5.50
C LEU A 32 -11.81 -20.79 3.97
N ILE A 33 -12.24 -21.87 3.31
CA ILE A 33 -12.53 -21.88 1.87
C ILE A 33 -13.60 -20.83 1.54
N SER A 34 -14.70 -20.79 2.30
CA SER A 34 -15.78 -19.82 2.11
C SER A 34 -15.29 -18.38 2.32
N LYS A 35 -14.52 -18.11 3.39
CA LYS A 35 -13.90 -16.82 3.66
C LYS A 35 -12.96 -16.41 2.51
N TYR A 36 -12.13 -17.33 2.01
CA TYR A 36 -11.25 -17.07 0.88
C TYR A 36 -12.04 -16.66 -0.37
N LEU A 37 -13.08 -17.41 -0.72
CA LEU A 37 -13.88 -17.16 -1.92
C LEU A 37 -14.65 -15.84 -1.84
N LEU A 38 -15.21 -15.51 -0.69
CA LEU A 38 -16.04 -14.31 -0.50
C LEU A 38 -15.21 -13.03 -0.36
N GLU A 39 -14.15 -13.07 0.42
CA GLU A 39 -13.41 -11.87 0.85
C GLU A 39 -12.05 -11.73 0.15
N THR A 40 -11.28 -12.82 0.09
CA THR A 40 -9.84 -12.76 -0.20
C THR A 40 -9.52 -12.99 -1.67
N SER A 41 -10.22 -13.90 -2.35
CA SER A 41 -9.89 -14.32 -3.73
C SER A 41 -9.91 -13.16 -4.73
N ARG A 42 -10.81 -12.21 -4.54
CA ARG A 42 -10.99 -11.03 -5.41
C ARG A 42 -10.00 -9.90 -5.11
N LYS A 43 -9.41 -9.89 -3.92
CA LYS A 43 -8.49 -8.85 -3.49
C LYS A 43 -7.18 -8.94 -4.24
N ASN A 44 -6.68 -7.80 -4.70
CA ASN A 44 -5.42 -7.75 -5.43
C ASN A 44 -4.22 -7.90 -4.49
N VAL A 45 -3.13 -8.40 -5.04
CA VAL A 45 -1.81 -8.40 -4.38
C VAL A 45 -1.01 -7.23 -4.95
N ASN A 46 -0.35 -6.46 -4.09
CA ASN A 46 0.46 -5.32 -4.53
C ASN A 46 1.60 -5.78 -5.45
N THR A 47 1.79 -5.04 -6.54
CA THR A 47 2.96 -5.23 -7.41
C THR A 47 4.22 -4.89 -6.62
N PRO A 48 5.16 -5.83 -6.47
CA PRO A 48 6.34 -5.59 -5.66
C PRO A 48 7.33 -4.64 -6.35
N LYS A 49 8.08 -3.91 -5.54
CA LYS A 49 9.27 -3.17 -5.97
C LYS A 49 10.47 -3.65 -5.18
N VAL A 50 11.64 -3.59 -5.78
CA VAL A 50 12.92 -3.99 -5.18
C VAL A 50 13.98 -2.92 -5.39
N VAL A 51 14.98 -2.89 -4.51
CA VAL A 51 16.05 -1.87 -4.52
C VAL A 51 17.40 -2.52 -4.82
N SER A 52 18.07 -2.06 -5.86
CA SER A 52 19.47 -2.41 -6.14
C SER A 52 20.43 -1.40 -5.49
N PHE A 53 21.06 -1.79 -4.37
CA PHE A 53 22.07 -0.96 -3.71
C PHE A 53 23.33 -0.75 -4.55
N SER A 54 23.66 -1.69 -5.44
CA SER A 54 24.78 -1.57 -6.41
C SER A 54 24.46 -0.50 -7.45
N TRP A 55 23.26 -0.53 -8.02
CA TRP A 55 22.79 0.52 -8.92
C TRP A 55 22.78 1.89 -8.25
N MET A 56 22.25 2.02 -7.03
CA MET A 56 22.28 3.28 -6.28
C MET A 56 23.71 3.82 -6.09
N LYS A 57 24.69 2.92 -5.86
CA LYS A 57 26.12 3.30 -5.78
C LYS A 57 26.62 3.85 -7.10
N GLN A 58 26.34 3.18 -8.21
CA GLN A 58 26.70 3.61 -9.56
C GLN A 58 26.07 4.96 -9.92
N GLN A 59 24.86 5.24 -9.41
CA GLN A 59 24.15 6.50 -9.61
C GLN A 59 24.56 7.62 -8.63
N LYS A 60 25.51 7.37 -7.72
CA LYS A 60 25.97 8.33 -6.71
C LYS A 60 24.84 8.80 -5.75
N LEU A 61 23.91 7.91 -5.42
CA LEU A 61 22.81 8.14 -4.47
C LEU A 61 23.23 7.72 -3.05
N ASP A 62 24.41 8.21 -2.60
CA ASP A 62 25.06 7.72 -1.39
C ASP A 62 24.38 8.20 -0.11
N SER A 63 23.74 9.38 -0.12
CA SER A 63 22.95 9.89 1.01
C SER A 63 21.75 8.97 1.30
N VAL A 64 20.95 8.65 0.29
CA VAL A 64 19.82 7.72 0.43
C VAL A 64 20.29 6.32 0.86
N ARG A 65 21.39 5.82 0.27
CA ARG A 65 21.97 4.54 0.67
C ARG A 65 22.42 4.53 2.13
N SER A 66 22.97 5.65 2.62
CA SER A 66 23.41 5.80 4.01
C SER A 66 22.25 5.73 4.97
N VAL A 67 21.20 6.54 4.77
CA VAL A 67 20.04 6.55 5.68
C VAL A 67 19.29 5.22 5.70
N LEU A 68 19.16 4.53 4.56
CA LEU A 68 18.56 3.19 4.51
C LEU A 68 19.41 2.13 5.25
N LYS A 69 20.75 2.25 5.24
CA LYS A 69 21.64 1.39 6.02
C LYS A 69 21.53 1.63 7.50
N GLU A 70 21.45 2.90 7.93
CA GLU A 70 21.25 3.26 9.34
C GLU A 70 19.95 2.67 9.90
N GLN A 71 18.90 2.64 9.09
CA GLN A 71 17.64 1.98 9.41
C GLN A 71 17.72 0.43 9.40
N LYS A 72 18.87 -0.16 9.07
CA LYS A 72 19.10 -1.61 8.91
C LYS A 72 18.23 -2.26 7.82
N LEU A 73 17.72 -1.47 6.87
CA LEU A 73 16.82 -1.92 5.80
C LEU A 73 17.54 -2.64 4.64
N LYS A 74 18.87 -2.59 4.57
CA LYS A 74 19.63 -3.10 3.40
C LYS A 74 19.29 -4.55 3.04
N ARG A 75 19.18 -5.45 4.02
CA ARG A 75 18.87 -6.87 3.78
C ARG A 75 17.43 -7.04 3.33
N PHE A 76 16.48 -6.40 4.02
CA PHE A 76 15.05 -6.43 3.68
C PHE A 76 14.78 -5.92 2.27
N LEU A 77 15.30 -4.75 1.90
CA LEU A 77 15.08 -4.12 0.58
C LEU A 77 15.73 -4.89 -0.58
N LYS A 78 16.65 -5.82 -0.29
CA LYS A 78 17.29 -6.69 -1.28
C LYS A 78 16.62 -8.04 -1.45
N ILE A 79 15.57 -8.33 -0.68
CA ILE A 79 14.87 -9.62 -0.81
C ILE A 79 14.24 -9.70 -2.20
N THR A 80 14.65 -10.71 -2.95
CA THR A 80 14.06 -11.11 -4.23
C THR A 80 13.69 -12.58 -4.14
N TRP A 81 12.49 -12.93 -4.57
CA TRP A 81 11.99 -14.30 -4.57
C TRP A 81 10.86 -14.44 -5.56
N ASN A 82 10.59 -15.64 -6.06
CA ASN A 82 9.37 -15.90 -6.80
C ASN A 82 8.16 -15.65 -5.93
N ILE A 83 7.12 -15.06 -6.50
CA ILE A 83 5.89 -14.73 -5.80
C ILE A 83 4.86 -15.79 -6.15
N TYR A 84 4.13 -16.26 -5.14
CA TYR A 84 3.01 -17.18 -5.28
C TYR A 84 1.72 -16.47 -4.88
N PRO A 85 1.08 -15.71 -5.79
CA PRO A 85 -0.03 -14.80 -5.45
C PRO A 85 -1.18 -15.50 -4.75
N ASP A 86 -1.47 -16.72 -5.15
CA ASP A 86 -2.56 -17.50 -4.56
C ASP A 86 -2.24 -17.91 -3.12
N LEU A 87 -1.00 -18.41 -2.87
CA LEU A 87 -0.58 -18.76 -1.51
C LEU A 87 -0.42 -17.52 -0.60
N VAL A 88 -0.07 -16.35 -1.17
CA VAL A 88 -0.10 -15.08 -0.44
C VAL A 88 -1.53 -14.79 0.03
N LYS A 89 -2.53 -15.01 -0.81
CA LYS A 89 -3.93 -14.84 -0.42
C LYS A 89 -4.36 -15.86 0.63
N VAL A 90 -3.96 -17.12 0.50
CA VAL A 90 -4.20 -18.16 1.52
C VAL A 90 -3.59 -17.76 2.86
N PHE A 91 -2.34 -17.29 2.85
CA PHE A 91 -1.67 -16.76 4.02
C PHE A 91 -2.49 -15.66 4.71
N TYR A 92 -2.98 -14.66 3.97
CA TYR A 92 -3.81 -13.59 4.53
C TYR A 92 -5.19 -14.05 5.01
N THR A 93 -5.78 -15.07 4.38
CA THR A 93 -7.05 -15.65 4.83
C THR A 93 -6.96 -16.22 6.23
N ASN A 94 -5.83 -16.89 6.53
CA ASN A 94 -5.56 -17.59 7.79
C ASN A 94 -4.78 -16.74 8.79
N LEU A 95 -4.37 -15.50 8.40
CA LEU A 95 -3.52 -14.66 9.23
C LEU A 95 -4.24 -14.21 10.51
N THR A 96 -3.65 -14.54 11.63
CA THR A 96 -4.02 -14.11 12.98
C THR A 96 -2.82 -13.51 13.70
N TYR A 97 -3.08 -12.87 14.83
CA TYR A 97 -2.06 -12.21 15.65
C TYR A 97 -2.15 -12.76 17.07
N ASP A 98 -1.02 -13.25 17.57
CA ASP A 98 -0.88 -13.69 18.97
C ASP A 98 0.32 -12.94 19.59
N GLY A 99 0.02 -11.98 20.45
CA GLY A 99 1.01 -11.07 20.98
C GLY A 99 1.82 -10.38 19.87
N ASP A 100 3.14 -10.56 19.90
CA ASP A 100 4.06 -10.06 18.91
C ASP A 100 4.30 -11.02 17.72
N SER A 101 3.61 -12.17 17.67
CA SER A 101 3.75 -13.15 16.59
C SER A 101 2.64 -13.04 15.55
N LEU A 102 2.96 -13.36 14.29
CA LEU A 102 1.98 -13.64 13.25
C LEU A 102 1.80 -15.15 13.16
N ILE A 103 0.56 -15.58 13.11
CA ILE A 103 0.22 -16.99 12.93
C ILE A 103 -0.58 -17.13 11.65
N SER A 104 -0.20 -18.09 10.82
CA SER A 104 -0.96 -18.46 9.63
C SER A 104 -0.82 -19.95 9.36
N HIS A 105 -1.70 -20.48 8.52
CA HIS A 105 -1.68 -21.87 8.08
C HIS A 105 -1.78 -21.92 6.56
N VAL A 106 -0.86 -22.63 5.89
CA VAL A 106 -0.84 -22.74 4.42
C VAL A 106 -0.49 -24.18 4.04
N LYS A 107 -1.37 -24.85 3.31
CA LYS A 107 -1.14 -26.23 2.82
C LYS A 107 -0.66 -27.19 3.92
N CYS A 108 -1.41 -27.30 5.01
CA CYS A 108 -1.08 -28.17 6.15
C CYS A 108 0.21 -27.78 6.92
N VAL A 109 0.76 -26.59 6.70
CA VAL A 109 1.92 -26.09 7.43
C VAL A 109 1.53 -24.93 8.33
N ASP A 110 1.74 -25.10 9.65
CA ASP A 110 1.59 -24.03 10.63
C ASP A 110 2.79 -23.10 10.61
N MET A 111 2.53 -21.82 10.47
CA MET A 111 3.55 -20.77 10.35
C MET A 111 3.45 -19.83 11.55
N VAL A 112 4.34 -19.99 12.52
CA VAL A 112 4.46 -19.06 13.66
C VAL A 112 5.64 -18.13 13.42
N ILE A 113 5.36 -16.91 12.97
CA ILE A 113 6.37 -15.92 12.58
C ILE A 113 6.70 -15.02 13.77
N THR A 114 7.64 -15.49 14.59
CA THR A 114 8.17 -14.77 15.76
C THR A 114 9.18 -13.69 15.35
N ASN A 115 9.64 -12.87 16.29
CA ASN A 115 10.69 -11.87 16.03
C ASN A 115 12.02 -12.50 15.58
N GLU A 116 12.31 -13.73 16.00
CA GLU A 116 13.49 -14.51 15.57
C GLU A 116 13.35 -14.88 14.08
N VAL A 117 12.20 -15.36 13.66
CA VAL A 117 11.90 -15.68 12.26
C VAL A 117 11.99 -14.41 11.40
N TRP A 118 11.44 -13.29 11.87
CA TRP A 118 11.58 -12.01 11.19
C TRP A 118 13.06 -11.65 11.00
N SER A 119 13.86 -11.77 12.06
CA SER A 119 15.30 -11.47 11.99
C SER A 119 16.04 -12.43 11.07
N ALA A 120 15.74 -13.72 11.12
CA ALA A 120 16.35 -14.73 10.26
C ALA A 120 16.08 -14.49 8.78
N VAL A 121 14.83 -14.20 8.42
CA VAL A 121 14.41 -14.01 7.02
C VAL A 121 14.78 -12.62 6.49
N THR A 122 14.53 -11.55 7.24
CA THR A 122 14.61 -10.18 6.76
C THR A 122 15.86 -9.43 7.23
N GLY A 123 16.48 -9.86 8.33
CA GLY A 123 17.53 -9.12 9.03
C GLY A 123 17.02 -7.93 9.84
N LEU A 124 15.70 -7.73 9.94
CA LEU A 124 15.09 -6.70 10.76
C LEU A 124 15.08 -7.12 12.23
N LYS A 125 15.12 -6.14 13.13
CA LYS A 125 15.02 -6.36 14.58
C LYS A 125 13.79 -5.64 15.13
N SER A 126 13.14 -6.25 16.12
CA SER A 126 12.02 -5.63 16.86
C SER A 126 12.53 -4.58 17.84
N SER A 127 13.13 -3.50 17.33
CA SER A 127 13.70 -2.40 18.12
C SER A 127 13.56 -1.08 17.38
N GLY A 128 13.43 0.01 18.13
CA GLY A 128 13.24 1.36 17.61
C GLY A 128 11.84 1.88 17.85
N LEU A 129 11.54 3.05 17.31
CA LEU A 129 10.30 3.78 17.49
C LEU A 129 9.14 3.04 16.81
N ARG A 130 8.06 2.82 17.54
CA ARG A 130 6.79 2.30 16.98
C ARG A 130 5.97 3.50 16.47
N ILE A 131 5.96 3.69 15.16
CA ILE A 131 5.18 4.76 14.52
C ILE A 131 3.77 4.22 14.26
N ASN A 132 2.77 4.87 14.86
CA ASN A 132 1.35 4.64 14.59
C ASN A 132 0.60 5.98 14.64
N ARG A 133 -0.68 6.01 14.24
CA ARG A 133 -1.49 7.24 14.22
C ARG A 133 -1.57 7.94 15.59
N GLY A 134 -1.59 7.17 16.68
CA GLY A 134 -1.65 7.70 18.05
C GLY A 134 -0.33 8.27 18.58
N ASN A 135 0.80 7.88 17.98
CA ASN A 135 2.15 8.17 18.50
C ASN A 135 2.94 9.19 17.66
N LEU A 136 2.27 9.95 16.80
CA LEU A 136 2.93 10.95 15.94
C LEU A 136 3.59 12.11 16.73
N GLY A 137 3.18 12.32 17.98
CA GLY A 137 3.77 13.31 18.88
C GLY A 137 4.99 12.84 19.70
N ILE A 138 5.41 11.57 19.57
CA ILE A 138 6.54 11.01 20.34
C ILE A 138 7.89 11.37 19.70
N VAL A 139 7.89 11.81 18.44
CA VAL A 139 9.10 12.40 17.85
C VAL A 139 9.14 13.85 18.29
N GLU A 140 9.91 14.13 19.33
CA GLU A 140 10.18 15.51 19.79
C GLU A 140 10.53 16.37 18.58
N ASP A 141 9.99 17.60 18.52
CA ASP A 141 10.22 18.58 17.45
C ASP A 141 9.67 18.20 16.05
N PHE A 142 8.90 17.14 15.88
CA PHE A 142 8.33 16.83 14.57
C PHE A 142 7.12 17.71 14.25
N ASN A 143 7.33 18.70 13.38
CA ASN A 143 6.27 19.47 12.75
C ASN A 143 6.08 19.05 11.29
N LYS A 144 4.92 18.48 10.97
CA LYS A 144 4.57 17.91 9.66
C LYS A 144 4.78 18.89 8.50
N ILE A 145 4.25 20.11 8.66
CA ILE A 145 4.28 21.14 7.62
C ILE A 145 5.69 21.69 7.46
N GLN A 146 6.39 21.97 8.56
CA GLN A 146 7.75 22.47 8.53
C GLN A 146 8.72 21.45 7.92
N PHE A 147 8.59 20.19 8.31
CA PHE A 147 9.39 19.10 7.72
C PHE A 147 9.12 18.96 6.23
N TYR A 148 7.84 18.90 5.81
CA TYR A 148 7.51 18.78 4.40
C TYR A 148 8.08 19.95 3.59
N LYS A 149 7.95 21.20 4.08
CA LYS A 149 8.56 22.37 3.44
C LYS A 149 10.10 22.24 3.30
N SER A 150 10.78 21.70 4.30
CA SER A 150 12.24 21.49 4.24
C SER A 150 12.63 20.45 3.17
N CYS A 151 11.73 19.52 2.84
CA CYS A 151 11.93 18.52 1.80
C CYS A 151 11.68 19.04 0.37
N LEU A 152 11.04 20.22 0.22
CA LEU A 152 10.69 20.76 -1.09
C LEU A 152 11.87 21.40 -1.81
N LYS A 153 11.88 21.33 -3.14
CA LYS A 153 12.79 22.10 -4.02
C LYS A 153 12.59 23.61 -3.81
N ASN A 154 11.33 24.02 -3.64
CA ASN A 154 10.94 25.40 -3.32
C ASN A 154 10.29 25.45 -1.93
N PRO A 155 11.01 25.88 -0.87
CA PRO A 155 10.46 25.93 0.50
C PRO A 155 9.34 26.96 0.70
N HIS A 156 9.23 27.93 -0.22
CA HIS A 156 8.22 29.00 -0.17
C HIS A 156 6.86 28.57 -0.78
N TYR A 157 6.78 27.34 -1.31
CA TYR A 157 5.56 26.81 -1.87
C TYR A 157 4.43 26.76 -0.83
N LYS A 158 3.24 27.22 -1.23
CA LYS A 158 2.06 27.16 -0.36
C LYS A 158 1.53 25.72 -0.31
N VAL A 159 1.73 25.05 0.81
CA VAL A 159 1.30 23.66 1.01
C VAL A 159 -0.23 23.58 1.03
N ARG A 160 -0.82 22.97 0.02
CA ARG A 160 -2.24 22.59 -0.04
C ARG A 160 -2.43 21.12 0.30
N ASN A 161 -1.54 20.27 -0.20
CA ASN A 161 -1.43 18.85 0.06
C ASN A 161 0.05 18.43 0.15
N PHE A 162 0.32 17.21 0.51
CA PHE A 162 1.69 16.67 0.62
C PHE A 162 2.11 16.00 -0.69
N SER A 163 2.08 16.73 -1.82
CA SER A 163 2.47 16.22 -3.13
C SER A 163 3.94 15.78 -3.16
N VAL A 164 4.20 14.62 -3.75
CA VAL A 164 5.57 14.11 -3.89
C VAL A 164 6.35 14.80 -5.03
N GLY A 165 5.66 15.47 -5.97
CA GLY A 165 6.27 16.12 -7.14
C GLY A 165 7.28 17.21 -6.79
N GLY A 166 6.97 17.99 -5.75
CA GLY A 166 7.82 19.09 -5.29
C GLY A 166 9.05 18.67 -4.47
N LEU A 167 9.20 17.39 -4.11
CA LEU A 167 10.30 16.92 -3.24
C LEU A 167 11.66 16.98 -3.96
N LYS A 168 12.72 17.23 -3.19
CA LYS A 168 14.11 17.03 -3.62
C LYS A 168 14.37 15.57 -3.95
N LEU A 169 15.48 15.26 -4.61
CA LEU A 169 15.78 13.92 -5.11
C LEU A 169 15.81 12.84 -4.01
N ASP A 170 16.51 13.11 -2.92
CA ASP A 170 16.72 12.12 -1.86
C ASP A 170 15.42 11.84 -1.12
N GLU A 171 14.69 12.89 -0.74
CA GLU A 171 13.38 12.80 -0.10
C GLU A 171 12.34 12.14 -1.03
N ARG A 172 12.39 12.45 -2.32
CA ARG A 172 11.51 11.83 -3.32
C ARG A 172 11.77 10.34 -3.45
N LEU A 173 13.03 9.93 -3.46
CA LEU A 173 13.40 8.52 -3.57
C LEU A 173 13.08 7.76 -2.28
N VAL A 174 13.30 8.36 -1.10
CA VAL A 174 12.88 7.78 0.19
C VAL A 174 11.36 7.66 0.25
N ALA A 175 10.62 8.70 -0.13
CA ALA A 175 9.16 8.66 -0.21
C ALA A 175 8.65 7.54 -1.13
N PHE A 176 9.29 7.34 -2.27
CA PHE A 176 8.99 6.23 -3.17
C PHE A 176 9.22 4.86 -2.51
N ILE A 177 10.36 4.68 -1.82
CA ILE A 177 10.66 3.43 -1.11
C ILE A 177 9.65 3.18 0.02
N VAL A 178 9.26 4.21 0.75
CA VAL A 178 8.21 4.12 1.79
C VAL A 178 6.91 3.64 1.16
N SER A 179 6.39 4.34 0.16
CA SER A 179 5.05 4.09 -0.39
C SER A 179 4.93 2.85 -1.29
N TRP A 180 6.05 2.30 -1.78
CA TRP A 180 6.05 1.12 -2.64
C TRP A 180 6.57 -0.16 -1.99
N ILE A 181 7.41 -0.04 -0.93
CA ILE A 181 8.09 -1.21 -0.35
C ILE A 181 7.87 -1.33 1.14
N LEU A 182 8.00 -0.22 1.91
CA LEU A 182 7.92 -0.27 3.37
C LEU A 182 6.48 -0.26 3.87
N THR A 183 5.62 0.53 3.24
CA THR A 183 4.16 0.57 3.48
C THR A 183 3.43 0.58 2.14
N PRO A 184 3.53 -0.52 1.35
CA PRO A 184 3.07 -0.56 -0.02
C PRO A 184 1.56 -0.40 -0.11
N ARG A 185 1.10 0.48 -1.02
CA ARG A 185 -0.30 0.75 -1.30
C ARG A 185 -0.62 0.46 -2.78
N GLY A 186 -1.91 0.20 -3.07
CA GLY A 186 -2.35 -0.12 -4.43
C GLY A 186 -2.50 1.09 -5.35
N SER A 187 -2.68 2.29 -4.78
CA SER A 187 -2.95 3.53 -5.51
C SER A 187 -2.46 4.75 -4.75
N ASN A 188 -2.66 5.94 -5.33
CA ASN A 188 -2.35 7.23 -4.72
C ASN A 188 -0.88 7.40 -4.28
N HIS A 189 0.04 7.24 -5.23
CA HIS A 189 1.47 7.46 -5.02
C HIS A 189 1.91 8.91 -5.31
N SER A 190 0.99 9.77 -5.74
CA SER A 190 1.24 11.20 -6.02
C SER A 190 1.29 12.08 -4.77
N THR A 191 0.70 11.61 -3.67
CA THR A 191 0.67 12.33 -2.39
C THR A 191 1.21 11.46 -1.26
N LEU A 192 1.79 12.08 -0.25
CA LEU A 192 2.17 11.43 1.01
C LEU A 192 0.97 11.37 1.94
N SER A 193 0.81 10.24 2.60
CA SER A 193 -0.15 10.11 3.70
C SER A 193 0.39 10.77 4.97
N GLU A 194 -0.48 10.98 5.94
CA GLU A 194 -0.07 11.49 7.26
C GLU A 194 0.92 10.57 7.99
N GLU A 195 0.92 9.28 7.66
CA GLU A 195 1.82 8.29 8.25
C GLU A 195 3.17 8.22 7.51
N ASP A 196 3.24 8.62 6.24
CA ASP A 196 4.49 8.61 5.47
C ASP A 196 5.47 9.68 5.98
N LEU A 197 4.97 10.89 6.29
CA LEU A 197 5.82 12.02 6.69
C LEU A 197 6.68 11.73 7.92
N PRO A 198 6.15 11.22 9.05
CA PRO A 198 6.99 10.87 10.20
C PRO A 198 7.95 9.72 9.90
N MET A 199 7.58 8.76 9.04
CA MET A 199 8.51 7.70 8.60
C MET A 199 9.66 8.28 7.78
N ILE A 200 9.37 9.16 6.82
CA ILE A 200 10.39 9.84 6.02
C ILE A 200 11.28 10.70 6.92
N TYR A 201 10.70 11.44 7.87
CA TYR A 201 11.45 12.21 8.86
C TYR A 201 12.44 11.34 9.65
N CYS A 202 11.97 10.22 10.21
CA CYS A 202 12.80 9.30 10.95
C CYS A 202 13.91 8.70 10.10
N ILE A 203 13.63 8.34 8.84
CA ILE A 203 14.64 7.81 7.92
C ILE A 203 15.71 8.86 7.65
N MET A 204 15.29 10.08 7.27
CA MET A 204 16.22 11.17 6.89
C MET A 204 17.06 11.64 8.09
N ASN A 205 16.50 11.68 9.30
CA ASN A 205 17.18 12.08 10.53
C ASN A 205 17.81 10.90 11.30
N LYS A 206 17.84 9.70 10.70
CA LYS A 206 18.47 8.49 11.28
C LYS A 206 17.85 8.03 12.60
N VAL A 207 16.61 8.42 12.89
CA VAL A 207 15.82 7.91 14.03
C VAL A 207 15.39 6.49 13.71
N LYS A 208 15.78 5.52 14.52
CA LYS A 208 15.48 4.10 14.27
C LYS A 208 14.00 3.81 14.42
N ILE A 209 13.42 3.17 13.41
CA ILE A 209 12.02 2.70 13.38
C ILE A 209 11.99 1.20 13.66
N ASN A 210 11.00 0.76 14.42
CA ASN A 210 10.66 -0.65 14.55
C ASN A 210 9.91 -1.13 13.29
N TRP A 211 10.67 -1.53 12.27
CA TRP A 211 10.11 -1.93 10.98
C TRP A 211 9.25 -3.19 11.05
N ILE A 212 9.57 -4.13 11.95
CA ILE A 212 8.73 -5.34 12.16
C ILE A 212 7.34 -4.90 12.62
N HIS A 213 7.25 -4.02 13.59
CA HIS A 213 5.98 -3.46 14.06
C HIS A 213 5.25 -2.73 12.94
N THR A 214 5.93 -1.84 12.22
CA THR A 214 5.33 -1.07 11.11
C THR A 214 4.77 -1.96 10.02
N ILE A 215 5.50 -3.01 9.62
CA ILE A 215 5.05 -3.98 8.60
C ILE A 215 3.82 -4.76 9.11
N LYS A 216 3.85 -5.25 10.35
CA LYS A 216 2.72 -5.97 10.96
C LYS A 216 1.45 -5.09 11.00
N GLU A 217 1.57 -3.83 11.42
CA GLU A 217 0.43 -2.90 11.43
C GLU A 217 -0.10 -2.63 10.01
N HIS A 218 0.78 -2.52 9.03
CA HIS A 218 0.36 -2.35 7.64
C HIS A 218 -0.34 -3.59 7.08
N MET A 219 0.10 -4.80 7.43
CA MET A 219 -0.59 -6.05 7.12
C MET A 219 -1.98 -6.10 7.78
N ARG A 220 -2.09 -5.67 9.05
CA ARG A 220 -3.37 -5.59 9.78
C ARG A 220 -4.35 -4.64 9.11
N LYS A 221 -3.88 -3.48 8.64
CA LYS A 221 -4.70 -2.55 7.84
C LYS A 221 -5.20 -3.20 6.56
N ALA A 222 -4.32 -3.88 5.83
CA ALA A 222 -4.69 -4.55 4.59
C ALA A 222 -5.74 -5.66 4.78
N MET A 223 -5.84 -6.27 5.95
CA MET A 223 -6.89 -7.23 6.28
C MET A 223 -8.23 -6.55 6.60
N ARG A 224 -8.18 -5.39 7.29
CA ARG A 224 -9.40 -4.69 7.76
C ARG A 224 -10.14 -3.97 6.64
N PHE A 225 -9.41 -3.38 5.69
CA PHE A 225 -9.98 -2.52 4.65
C PHE A 225 -10.07 -3.27 3.32
N CYS A 226 -11.28 -3.35 2.75
CA CYS A 226 -11.53 -4.07 1.50
C CYS A 226 -10.75 -3.49 0.31
N ASP A 227 -10.57 -2.18 0.27
CA ASP A 227 -9.89 -1.47 -0.83
C ASP A 227 -8.35 -1.60 -0.80
N PHE A 228 -7.80 -2.10 0.33
CA PHE A 228 -6.36 -2.31 0.42
C PHE A 228 -5.97 -3.60 -0.32
N HIS A 229 -4.98 -3.48 -1.20
CA HIS A 229 -4.32 -4.66 -1.77
C HIS A 229 -3.50 -5.38 -0.71
N TYR A 230 -3.31 -6.69 -0.85
CA TYR A 230 -2.42 -7.44 0.03
C TYR A 230 -0.96 -7.08 -0.22
N PRO A 231 -0.26 -6.53 0.77
CA PRO A 231 1.14 -6.12 0.65
C PRO A 231 2.11 -7.29 0.82
N TYR A 232 3.39 -7.03 0.60
CA TYR A 232 4.54 -7.88 0.96
C TYR A 232 4.56 -9.28 0.34
N ALA A 233 4.11 -9.43 -0.91
CA ALA A 233 4.05 -10.71 -1.59
C ALA A 233 5.41 -11.44 -1.62
N ILE A 234 6.52 -10.74 -1.89
CA ILE A 234 7.88 -11.31 -1.88
C ILE A 234 8.24 -11.84 -0.48
N LEU A 235 7.94 -11.06 0.55
CA LEU A 235 8.25 -11.40 1.94
C LEU A 235 7.46 -12.63 2.38
N ILE A 236 6.15 -12.66 2.09
CA ILE A 236 5.30 -13.79 2.42
C ILE A 236 5.78 -15.05 1.68
N SER A 237 6.07 -14.95 0.37
CA SER A 237 6.63 -16.07 -0.39
C SER A 237 7.97 -16.56 0.18
N LYS A 238 8.76 -15.65 0.76
CA LYS A 238 9.99 -16.02 1.47
C LYS A 238 9.71 -16.71 2.81
N PHE A 239 8.64 -16.34 3.52
CA PHE A 239 8.19 -17.08 4.70
C PHE A 239 7.68 -18.47 4.31
N LEU A 240 6.88 -18.61 3.23
CA LEU A 240 6.45 -19.92 2.74
C LEU A 240 7.64 -20.85 2.52
N HIS A 241 8.71 -20.34 1.87
CA HIS A 241 9.94 -21.10 1.69
C HIS A 241 10.67 -21.40 3.01
N TYR A 242 10.71 -20.46 3.95
CA TYR A 242 11.36 -20.67 5.26
C TYR A 242 10.68 -21.76 6.09
N PHE A 243 9.36 -21.88 5.98
CA PHE A 243 8.57 -22.92 6.65
C PHE A 243 8.37 -24.17 5.78
N GLU A 244 9.10 -24.28 4.67
CA GLU A 244 9.08 -25.44 3.77
C GLU A 244 7.68 -25.79 3.24
N VAL A 245 6.82 -24.77 3.07
CA VAL A 245 5.50 -24.95 2.46
C VAL A 245 5.70 -25.49 1.03
N ASP A 246 5.00 -26.59 0.71
CA ASP A 246 5.02 -27.16 -0.62
C ASP A 246 4.46 -26.16 -1.66
N ILE A 247 5.31 -25.81 -2.62
CA ILE A 247 5.01 -24.86 -3.70
C ILE A 247 4.88 -25.54 -5.05
N GLU A 248 4.97 -26.88 -5.11
CA GLU A 248 4.87 -27.61 -6.36
C GLU A 248 3.47 -27.44 -6.98
N GLY A 249 3.42 -27.23 -8.29
CA GLY A 249 2.19 -26.99 -9.03
C GLY A 249 1.53 -25.61 -8.77
N GLU A 250 2.15 -24.72 -7.96
CA GLU A 250 1.64 -23.37 -7.76
C GLU A 250 2.11 -22.39 -8.85
N LEU A 251 1.22 -21.43 -9.19
CA LEU A 251 1.56 -20.39 -10.15
C LEU A 251 2.59 -19.44 -9.53
N ALA A 252 3.77 -19.38 -10.11
CA ALA A 252 4.84 -18.49 -9.70
C ALA A 252 4.92 -17.25 -10.61
N GLU A 253 5.09 -16.08 -10.03
CA GLU A 253 5.43 -14.84 -10.72
C GLU A 253 6.89 -14.47 -10.42
N VAL A 254 7.68 -14.27 -11.47
CA VAL A 254 9.08 -13.86 -11.34
C VAL A 254 9.19 -12.35 -11.25
N ILE A 255 10.11 -11.86 -10.42
CA ILE A 255 10.45 -10.45 -10.34
C ILE A 255 11.06 -10.00 -11.67
N LYS A 256 10.40 -9.05 -12.33
CA LYS A 256 10.86 -8.49 -13.61
C LYS A 256 11.82 -7.32 -13.39
N PRO A 257 12.70 -6.98 -14.35
CA PRO A 257 13.54 -5.78 -14.27
C PRO A 257 12.74 -4.47 -14.07
N SER A 258 11.50 -4.41 -14.54
CA SER A 258 10.58 -3.28 -14.30
C SER A 258 10.14 -3.13 -12.84
N ASN A 259 10.32 -4.15 -12.03
CA ASN A 259 10.08 -4.08 -10.59
C ASN A 259 11.25 -3.42 -9.83
N GLU A 260 12.44 -3.33 -10.43
CA GLU A 260 13.57 -2.65 -9.81
C GLU A 260 13.43 -1.12 -9.91
N ILE A 261 13.83 -0.44 -8.83
CA ILE A 261 14.04 1.00 -8.87
C ILE A 261 15.31 1.27 -9.68
N ASN A 262 15.15 1.94 -10.82
CA ASN A 262 16.19 2.18 -11.81
C ASN A 262 16.13 3.60 -12.37
N SER A 263 16.98 3.89 -13.37
CA SER A 263 17.01 5.21 -14.03
C SER A 263 15.67 5.61 -14.66
N GLY A 264 14.90 4.63 -15.15
CA GLY A 264 13.54 4.88 -15.64
C GLY A 264 12.59 5.32 -14.53
N SER A 265 12.75 4.80 -13.31
CA SER A 265 11.99 5.26 -12.14
C SER A 265 12.29 6.73 -11.83
N LEU A 266 13.56 7.13 -11.82
CA LEU A 266 13.94 8.53 -11.59
C LEU A 266 13.47 9.46 -12.74
N SER A 267 13.50 8.96 -13.98
CA SER A 267 12.97 9.73 -15.12
C SER A 267 11.45 9.96 -15.02
N LYS A 268 10.69 8.97 -14.55
CA LYS A 268 9.26 9.11 -14.24
C LYS A 268 9.02 10.08 -13.07
N MET A 269 9.93 10.14 -12.11
CA MET A 269 9.91 11.13 -11.02
C MET A 269 10.36 12.53 -11.46
N ARG A 270 10.52 12.77 -12.77
CA ARG A 270 10.95 14.06 -13.37
C ARG A 270 12.37 14.48 -13.02
N PHE A 271 13.27 13.51 -12.84
CA PHE A 271 14.71 13.76 -12.77
C PHE A 271 15.40 13.35 -14.07
N THR A 272 16.47 14.04 -14.42
CA THR A 272 17.34 13.75 -15.56
C THR A 272 18.79 13.80 -15.14
N LYS A 273 19.68 13.14 -15.88
CA LYS A 273 21.09 13.08 -15.56
C LYS A 273 21.86 14.09 -16.40
N ILE A 274 22.48 15.07 -15.77
CA ILE A 274 23.33 16.08 -16.41
C ILE A 274 24.71 16.05 -15.73
N GLY A 275 25.79 15.92 -16.49
CA GLY A 275 27.16 15.89 -15.95
C GLY A 275 27.36 14.78 -14.92
N GLY A 276 26.66 13.64 -15.07
CA GLY A 276 26.77 12.51 -14.13
C GLY A 276 25.96 12.67 -12.84
N ARG A 277 25.23 13.78 -12.63
CA ARG A 277 24.36 14.05 -11.47
C ARG A 277 22.89 14.05 -11.89
N TRP A 278 22.02 13.58 -10.97
CA TRP A 278 20.58 13.66 -11.15
C TRP A 278 20.09 15.06 -10.76
N VAL A 279 19.37 15.72 -11.65
CA VAL A 279 18.80 17.06 -11.46
C VAL A 279 17.31 17.04 -11.83
N SER A 280 16.52 17.93 -11.26
CA SER A 280 15.11 18.10 -11.64
C SER A 280 15.00 18.57 -13.09
N LYS A 281 14.08 17.98 -13.86
CA LYS A 281 13.79 18.42 -15.24
C LYS A 281 13.21 19.84 -15.29
N TYR A 282 12.50 20.22 -14.25
CA TYR A 282 11.94 21.56 -14.10
C TYR A 282 12.81 22.28 -13.06
N GLY A 283 13.74 23.09 -13.53
CA GLY A 283 14.55 23.94 -12.65
C GLY A 283 13.63 24.83 -11.84
N GLY A 284 13.69 24.81 -10.52
CA GLY A 284 13.05 25.60 -9.46
C GLY A 284 12.03 26.74 -9.74
N THR A 285 11.37 26.78 -10.88
CA THR A 285 10.35 27.76 -11.24
C THR A 285 8.98 27.36 -10.67
N ILE A 286 8.24 28.34 -10.18
CA ILE A 286 6.97 28.24 -9.45
C ILE A 286 5.87 27.55 -10.30
N GLU A 287 5.97 27.60 -11.63
CA GLU A 287 4.98 27.07 -12.57
C GLU A 287 5.00 25.54 -12.76
N GLY A 288 6.07 24.86 -12.34
CA GLY A 288 6.23 23.42 -12.53
C GLY A 288 5.38 22.54 -11.61
N ASN A 289 4.89 23.05 -10.49
CA ASN A 289 4.24 22.21 -9.48
C ASN A 289 2.78 21.86 -9.81
N GLU A 290 2.03 22.75 -10.48
CA GLU A 290 0.64 22.48 -10.88
C GLU A 290 0.57 21.54 -12.10
N ALA A 291 1.54 21.64 -13.04
CA ALA A 291 1.66 20.73 -14.17
C ALA A 291 2.14 19.31 -13.73
N GLU A 292 2.90 19.20 -12.63
CA GLU A 292 3.32 17.91 -12.06
C GLU A 292 2.14 17.13 -11.43
N GLU A 293 1.14 17.80 -10.87
CA GLU A 293 -0.05 17.16 -10.30
C GLU A 293 -0.95 16.52 -11.37
N ALA A 294 -1.14 17.20 -12.50
CA ALA A 294 -1.96 16.71 -13.61
C ALA A 294 -1.33 15.51 -14.34
N ALA A 295 0.00 15.43 -14.39
CA ALA A 295 0.72 14.38 -15.13
C ALA A 295 0.94 13.07 -14.34
N MET A 296 0.58 13.03 -13.06
CA MET A 296 0.77 11.84 -12.19
C MET A 296 -0.46 10.95 -12.04
N GLN A 297 -1.56 11.26 -12.71
CA GLN A 297 -2.77 10.41 -12.67
C GLN A 297 -2.67 9.15 -13.54
N ASP A 298 -1.61 9.01 -14.36
CA ASP A 298 -1.38 7.79 -15.15
C ASP A 298 -0.69 6.71 -14.32
N ASP A 299 -1.41 5.62 -14.08
CA ASP A 299 -0.95 4.40 -13.43
C ASP A 299 0.19 3.74 -14.25
N PRO A 300 1.42 3.57 -13.71
CA PRO A 300 2.54 2.98 -14.43
C PRO A 300 2.41 1.44 -14.64
N ALA A 301 1.29 0.83 -14.28
CA ALA A 301 1.03 -0.60 -14.49
C ALA A 301 0.38 -0.92 -15.85
N ALA A 302 -0.13 0.07 -16.61
CA ALA A 302 -0.64 -0.14 -17.95
C ALA A 302 0.51 -0.06 -18.97
N GLY A 303 0.79 -1.17 -19.66
CA GLY A 303 1.78 -1.25 -20.74
C GLY A 303 1.38 -0.38 -21.95
N PRO A 304 2.36 0.00 -22.81
CA PRO A 304 2.12 0.97 -23.87
C PRO A 304 1.22 0.38 -24.97
N GLN A 305 0.06 0.97 -25.16
CA GLN A 305 -0.65 0.85 -26.44
C GLN A 305 -0.07 1.89 -27.42
N LYS A 306 0.55 1.39 -28.48
CA LYS A 306 0.97 2.20 -29.63
C LYS A 306 -0.28 2.71 -30.35
N GLY A 307 -0.60 3.99 -30.20
CA GLY A 307 -1.52 4.71 -31.06
C GLY A 307 -0.74 5.46 -32.15
N MET A 308 -1.03 5.12 -33.37
CA MET A 308 -0.52 5.76 -34.59
C MET A 308 -1.20 7.11 -34.73
N TYR A 309 -0.44 8.21 -34.70
CA TYR A 309 -0.96 9.54 -35.06
C TYR A 309 -0.90 9.70 -36.57
N HIS A 310 -2.07 9.95 -37.15
CA HIS A 310 -2.21 10.55 -38.47
C HIS A 310 -2.54 12.04 -38.28
N ASP A 311 -1.75 12.90 -38.95
CA ASP A 311 -2.02 14.32 -39.09
C ASP A 311 -3.36 14.52 -39.82
N ILE A 312 -4.26 15.32 -39.25
CA ILE A 312 -5.42 15.86 -39.94
C ILE A 312 -5.55 17.34 -39.63
N ASN A 313 -5.55 18.08 -40.73
CA ASN A 313 -5.75 19.52 -40.89
C ASN A 313 -7.03 20.03 -40.19
N MET A 314 -6.91 21.20 -39.52
CA MET A 314 -8.04 21.94 -38.96
C MET A 314 -8.71 22.81 -40.04
N GLU A 315 -9.96 22.54 -40.32
CA GLU A 315 -10.92 23.55 -40.79
C GLU A 315 -12.35 23.17 -40.33
N GLU A 316 -12.98 24.18 -39.77
CA GLU A 316 -14.30 24.38 -39.21
C GLU A 316 -15.44 23.39 -39.59
N ARG A 317 -16.03 22.76 -38.56
CA ARG A 317 -17.48 22.52 -38.42
C ARG A 317 -17.76 22.09 -36.97
N MET A 318 -18.77 22.72 -36.32
CA MET A 318 -19.28 22.19 -35.05
C MET A 318 -19.73 20.74 -35.24
N PRO A 319 -19.12 19.75 -34.56
CA PRO A 319 -19.54 18.36 -34.68
C PRO A 319 -20.63 18.06 -33.68
N SER A 320 -21.70 17.40 -34.12
CA SER A 320 -22.55 16.58 -33.27
C SER A 320 -21.65 15.63 -32.50
N MET A 321 -21.80 15.57 -31.15
CA MET A 321 -21.05 14.69 -30.26
C MET A 321 -20.97 13.27 -30.84
N SER A 322 -19.77 12.75 -30.91
CA SER A 322 -19.54 11.39 -31.39
C SER A 322 -20.18 10.37 -30.42
N SER A 323 -20.50 9.18 -30.90
CA SER A 323 -21.07 8.11 -30.06
C SER A 323 -20.12 7.76 -28.89
N PHE A 324 -18.82 7.99 -29.05
CA PHE A 324 -17.80 7.80 -28.00
C PHE A 324 -17.90 8.87 -26.92
N GLU A 325 -18.10 10.13 -27.28
CA GLU A 325 -18.28 11.22 -26.30
C GLU A 325 -19.57 11.07 -25.51
N MET A 326 -20.63 10.59 -26.15
CA MET A 326 -21.90 10.28 -25.49
C MET A 326 -21.79 9.09 -24.53
N GLN A 327 -21.01 8.04 -24.89
CA GLN A 327 -20.69 6.93 -23.99
C GLN A 327 -19.82 7.37 -22.80
N MET A 328 -18.91 8.31 -23.03
CA MET A 328 -18.05 8.82 -21.96
C MET A 328 -18.84 9.69 -20.97
N LEU A 329 -19.74 10.54 -21.45
CA LEU A 329 -20.68 11.31 -20.60
C LEU A 329 -21.57 10.38 -19.78
N ASN A 330 -22.19 9.38 -20.39
CA ASN A 330 -23.02 8.40 -19.65
C ASN A 330 -22.22 7.63 -18.59
N ARG A 331 -20.95 7.33 -18.83
CA ARG A 331 -20.08 6.71 -17.83
C ARG A 331 -19.73 7.67 -16.71
N MET A 332 -19.52 8.96 -17.00
CA MET A 332 -19.26 9.99 -15.99
C MET A 332 -20.50 10.22 -15.13
N ASP A 333 -21.69 10.25 -15.71
CA ASP A 333 -22.95 10.36 -14.97
C ASP A 333 -23.18 9.16 -14.07
N THR A 334 -22.97 7.94 -14.60
CA THR A 334 -23.05 6.70 -13.78
C THR A 334 -22.02 6.70 -12.65
N PHE A 335 -20.82 7.23 -12.88
CA PHE A 335 -19.80 7.36 -11.83
C PHE A 335 -20.20 8.39 -10.77
N ALA A 336 -20.76 9.54 -11.17
CA ALA A 336 -21.26 10.56 -10.27
C ALA A 336 -22.41 10.05 -9.39
N ASP A 337 -23.32 9.27 -9.97
CA ASP A 337 -24.44 8.65 -9.25
C ASP A 337 -23.96 7.58 -8.27
N ASN A 338 -22.97 6.76 -8.65
CA ASN A 338 -22.35 5.80 -7.75
C ASN A 338 -21.61 6.49 -6.59
N GLN A 339 -20.98 7.64 -6.83
CA GLN A 339 -20.35 8.43 -5.76
C GLN A 339 -21.39 9.02 -4.80
N ARG A 340 -22.54 9.55 -5.30
CA ARG A 340 -23.63 10.04 -4.44
C ARG A 340 -24.19 8.91 -3.59
N ASN A 341 -24.52 7.76 -4.18
CA ASN A 341 -25.01 6.60 -3.45
C ASN A 341 -24.02 6.12 -2.36
N LEU A 342 -22.72 6.16 -2.64
CA LEU A 342 -21.71 5.82 -1.65
C LEU A 342 -21.67 6.83 -0.49
N TYR A 343 -21.84 8.12 -0.80
CA TYR A 343 -21.89 9.19 0.18
C TYR A 343 -23.10 9.02 1.11
N ASP A 344 -24.28 8.76 0.53
CA ASP A 344 -25.52 8.54 1.28
C ASP A 344 -25.45 7.31 2.19
N ILE A 345 -24.84 6.21 1.71
CA ILE A 345 -24.58 5.01 2.52
C ILE A 345 -23.62 5.31 3.67
N CYS A 346 -22.57 6.07 3.42
CA CYS A 346 -21.62 6.47 4.47
C CYS A 346 -22.30 7.36 5.52
N GLU A 347 -23.05 8.38 5.11
CA GLU A 347 -23.77 9.29 6.00
C GLU A 347 -24.81 8.54 6.85
N SER A 348 -25.59 7.65 6.25
CA SER A 348 -26.52 6.78 6.96
C SER A 348 -25.83 5.88 7.99
N ARG A 349 -24.65 5.34 7.67
CA ARG A 349 -23.88 4.51 8.61
C ARG A 349 -23.30 5.34 9.76
N PHE A 350 -22.82 6.57 9.50
CA PHE A 350 -22.33 7.47 10.55
C PHE A 350 -23.46 7.87 11.48
N THR A 351 -24.63 8.25 10.96
CA THR A 351 -25.81 8.57 11.77
C THR A 351 -26.25 7.40 12.65
N ASN A 352 -26.23 6.17 12.10
CA ASN A 352 -26.55 4.96 12.88
C ASN A 352 -25.50 4.68 13.96
N MET A 353 -24.23 4.97 13.69
CA MET A 353 -23.13 4.83 14.65
C MET A 353 -23.26 5.84 15.80
N ASP A 354 -23.58 7.10 15.49
CA ASP A 354 -23.81 8.15 16.50
C ASP A 354 -25.01 7.82 17.40
N THR A 355 -26.11 7.31 16.83
CA THR A 355 -27.25 6.83 17.59
C THR A 355 -26.88 5.69 18.54
N ARG A 356 -26.06 4.73 18.08
CA ARG A 356 -25.59 3.64 18.93
C ARG A 356 -24.65 4.09 20.04
N PHE A 357 -23.80 5.09 19.78
CA PHE A 357 -22.94 5.68 20.82
C PHE A 357 -23.79 6.38 21.89
N SER A 358 -24.80 7.19 21.50
CA SER A 358 -25.72 7.83 22.45
C SER A 358 -26.45 6.80 23.33
N THR A 359 -26.93 5.70 22.72
CA THR A 359 -27.57 4.59 23.49
C THR A 359 -26.59 3.90 24.45
N LEU A 360 -25.32 3.75 24.06
CA LEU A 360 -24.29 3.19 24.92
C LEU A 360 -23.96 4.12 26.08
N ASP A 361 -23.89 5.43 25.85
CA ASP A 361 -23.65 6.41 26.89
C ASP A 361 -24.82 6.44 27.92
N GLU A 362 -26.06 6.36 27.48
CA GLU A 362 -27.24 6.22 28.37
C GLU A 362 -27.16 4.92 29.21
N GLN A 363 -26.73 3.81 28.62
CA GLN A 363 -26.56 2.54 29.35
C GLN A 363 -25.42 2.62 30.37
N ILE A 364 -24.33 3.29 30.03
CA ILE A 364 -23.21 3.51 30.99
C ILE A 364 -23.67 4.37 32.18
N GLU A 365 -24.42 5.45 31.93
CA GLU A 365 -24.95 6.30 33.00
C GLU A 365 -25.92 5.51 33.92
N GLU A 366 -26.76 4.63 33.34
CA GLU A 366 -27.67 3.77 34.12
C GLU A 366 -26.89 2.79 34.99
N VAL A 367 -25.87 2.11 34.44
CA VAL A 367 -25.01 1.18 35.20
C VAL A 367 -24.28 1.94 36.32
N GLN A 368 -23.78 3.16 36.07
CA GLN A 368 -23.12 3.97 37.10
C GLN A 368 -24.08 4.32 38.23
N ARG A 369 -25.34 4.66 37.93
CA ARG A 369 -26.35 4.90 38.93
C ARG A 369 -26.64 3.68 39.79
N GLN A 370 -26.80 2.51 39.17
CA GLN A 370 -27.02 1.25 39.89
C GLN A 370 -25.83 0.89 40.79
N ILE A 371 -24.62 1.16 40.36
CA ILE A 371 -23.40 0.92 41.19
C ILE A 371 -23.44 1.86 42.41
N LEU A 372 -23.80 3.12 42.25
CA LEU A 372 -23.90 4.05 43.37
C LEU A 372 -25.00 3.62 44.38
N GLU A 373 -26.16 3.20 43.89
CA GLU A 373 -27.24 2.70 44.74
C GLU A 373 -26.81 1.47 45.54
N LEU A 374 -26.08 0.52 44.93
CA LEU A 374 -25.54 -0.66 45.62
C LEU A 374 -24.47 -0.29 46.66
N GLN A 375 -23.67 0.76 46.41
CA GLN A 375 -22.69 1.23 47.39
C GLN A 375 -23.39 1.87 48.61
N PHE A 376 -24.41 2.65 48.42
CA PHE A 376 -25.22 3.21 49.53
C PHE A 376 -25.90 2.11 50.38
N GLN A 377 -26.48 1.08 49.73
CA GLN A 377 -27.11 -0.06 50.44
C GLN A 377 -26.08 -0.89 51.23
N ARG A 378 -24.81 -0.87 50.87
CA ARG A 378 -23.74 -1.59 51.56
C ARG A 378 -23.24 -0.84 52.80
N GLU A 379 -23.31 0.49 52.79
CA GLU A 379 -22.94 1.34 53.92
C GLU A 379 -24.04 1.35 55.05
N ASP A 380 -25.31 1.15 54.66
CA ASP A 380 -26.43 1.09 55.59
C ASP A 380 -26.68 -0.29 56.21
N SER A 381 -25.86 -1.30 55.91
CA SER A 381 -25.99 -2.63 56.52
C SER A 381 -25.30 -2.66 57.89
N PRO A 382 -26.05 -2.90 58.98
CA PRO A 382 -25.45 -2.93 60.32
C PRO A 382 -24.49 -4.10 60.42
N SER A 383 -23.25 -3.79 60.82
CA SER A 383 -22.25 -4.80 61.17
C SER A 383 -22.73 -5.59 62.37
N PHE A 384 -22.95 -6.88 62.17
CA PHE A 384 -23.17 -7.89 63.22
C PHE A 384 -21.85 -8.32 63.81
#